data_e20290b34d8bbee217ab2fb79ce6d5b9
#
_entry.id   e20290b34d8bbee217ab2fb79ce6d5b9
#
_cell.length_a   1.000
_cell.length_b   1.000
_cell.length_c   1.000
_cell.angle_alpha   90.00
_cell.angle_beta   90.00
_cell.angle_gamma   90.00
#
_symmetry.space_group_name_H-M   'P 1'
#
loop_
_entity.id
_entity.type
_entity.pdbx_description
1 polymer ?
#
loop_
_entity_poly.entity_id
_entity_poly.type
_entity_poly.pdbx_seq_one_letter_code
_entity_poly.pdbx_strand_id
1 'polypeptide(L)'
;MKTKRKNIFKSLLALTLALVMVLGVAPISELAGVDWATLFAPKAEAEGKTYKVGDIIEFGSYPQSKVSDSSLVSALNKVLKNWVSYGYYSGDGSSGSMKPGDWMKYADFTYNGTKYRAVTFSQYRPTVTSQKHSVECQSENGYIVDNIYYFRYEPLKWRVLDPTTGLVICESIIDSQAYSDKMYEYGKDMYGYTAYWNDSNHAHYANDYGTSSIRKWLNNDFYEAAFSSVQKSNILTSKLNNEAFSAYYSEYNSETTYDKVFLLSCGEIQNTAYFPLYSARQAKGTDYAKCQGLYVSSHSQEENSGWRLRSAGDCSSCAGNINSNGDECNYQQIAASVD
;
A
#
# COMPACT_ATOMS: atom_id res chain seq x y z
N MET A 1 25.94 13.84 52.41
CA MET A 1 25.56 12.78 51.46
C MET A 1 24.58 13.38 50.46
N LYS A 2 25.03 13.67 49.24
CA LYS A 2 24.17 14.18 48.14
C LYS A 2 23.84 13.00 47.24
N THR A 3 22.61 12.51 47.29
CA THR A 3 22.11 11.44 46.46
C THR A 3 21.77 12.02 45.09
N LYS A 4 22.50 11.62 44.07
CA LYS A 4 22.19 11.92 42.67
C LYS A 4 20.88 11.19 42.26
N ARG A 5 19.81 11.93 42.09
CA ARG A 5 18.67 11.49 41.28
C ARG A 5 19.10 11.49 39.81
N LYS A 6 19.41 10.33 39.26
CA LYS A 6 19.62 10.16 37.85
C LYS A 6 18.25 10.21 37.14
N ASN A 7 18.21 11.05 36.13
CA ASN A 7 17.10 11.26 35.21
C ASN A 7 16.63 9.96 34.56
N ILE A 8 15.41 9.54 34.89
CA ILE A 8 14.65 8.47 34.23
C ILE A 8 13.75 9.04 33.12
N PHE A 9 14.10 10.17 32.52
CA PHE A 9 13.30 10.83 31.48
C PHE A 9 13.99 10.85 30.11
N LYS A 10 14.71 9.78 29.75
CA LYS A 10 15.37 9.67 28.45
C LYS A 10 15.01 8.45 27.65
N SER A 11 13.79 7.92 27.71
CA SER A 11 13.45 6.77 26.90
C SER A 11 11.98 6.69 26.49
N LEU A 12 11.39 7.81 26.11
CA LEU A 12 10.09 7.80 25.46
C LEU A 12 10.03 8.94 24.44
N LEU A 13 10.83 8.81 23.41
CA LEU A 13 10.56 9.53 22.18
C LEU A 13 10.61 8.50 21.07
N ALA A 14 9.48 7.97 20.80
CA ALA A 14 9.27 6.93 19.82
C ALA A 14 8.92 7.55 18.48
N LEU A 15 9.39 6.93 17.46
CA LEU A 15 9.52 7.41 16.12
C LEU A 15 8.59 6.75 15.16
N THR A 16 8.32 7.42 14.12
CA THR A 16 7.22 7.17 13.22
C THR A 16 7.64 7.07 11.80
N LEU A 17 7.21 5.98 11.13
CA LEU A 17 7.50 5.78 9.72
C LEU A 17 6.47 4.94 9.00
N ALA A 18 6.03 5.35 7.85
CA ALA A 18 5.02 4.62 7.12
C ALA A 18 5.04 4.73 5.61
N LEU A 19 4.28 3.90 4.96
CA LEU A 19 4.03 3.75 3.52
C LEU A 19 3.63 5.01 2.79
N VAL A 20 3.01 5.88 3.38
CA VAL A 20 3.08 7.32 3.45
C VAL A 20 2.60 7.67 4.85
N MET A 21 3.46 8.20 5.68
CA MET A 21 3.10 8.67 7.00
C MET A 21 3.56 10.09 7.19
N VAL A 22 2.76 10.87 7.86
CA VAL A 22 3.06 12.23 8.26
C VAL A 22 2.93 12.33 9.76
N LEU A 23 3.92 12.91 10.39
CA LEU A 23 3.83 13.32 11.78
C LEU A 23 2.84 14.48 11.89
N GLY A 24 1.75 14.29 12.61
CA GLY A 24 0.77 15.31 12.86
C GLY A 24 1.36 16.47 13.64
N VAL A 25 1.07 17.64 13.18
CA VAL A 25 1.41 18.99 13.56
C VAL A 25 1.67 19.20 15.06
N ALA A 26 2.93 19.09 15.49
CA ALA A 26 3.51 19.97 16.50
C ALA A 26 4.76 20.61 15.87
N PRO A 27 5.08 21.88 16.11
CA PRO A 27 6.27 22.47 15.54
C PRO A 27 7.50 21.73 16.09
N ILE A 28 8.24 21.09 15.20
CA ILE A 28 9.37 20.19 15.47
C ILE A 28 10.57 20.94 16.10
N SER A 29 10.46 22.22 16.36
CA SER A 29 11.46 22.96 17.13
C SER A 29 11.74 22.38 18.52
N GLU A 30 10.85 21.55 19.07
CA GLU A 30 11.06 20.84 20.34
C GLU A 30 11.54 19.39 20.19
N LEU A 31 11.59 18.85 18.95
CA LEU A 31 12.05 17.50 18.63
C LEU A 31 13.50 17.47 18.11
N ALA A 32 14.20 18.61 18.13
CA ALA A 32 15.61 18.71 17.82
C ALA A 32 16.47 17.91 18.83
N GLY A 33 16.72 16.65 18.48
CA GLY A 33 17.49 15.72 19.32
C GLY A 33 17.07 14.26 19.17
N VAL A 34 16.08 13.97 18.32
CA VAL A 34 15.73 12.60 17.98
C VAL A 34 16.65 12.09 16.90
N ASP A 35 17.51 11.19 17.28
CA ASP A 35 18.37 10.48 16.34
C ASP A 35 17.58 9.36 15.66
N TRP A 36 17.19 9.61 14.43
CA TRP A 36 16.46 8.68 13.59
C TRP A 36 17.22 7.36 13.34
N ALA A 37 18.56 7.41 13.42
CA ALA A 37 19.38 6.24 13.23
C ALA A 37 19.24 5.21 14.35
N THR A 38 19.00 5.64 15.60
CA THR A 38 18.86 4.72 16.74
C THR A 38 17.64 3.82 16.68
N LEU A 39 16.68 4.17 15.83
CA LEU A 39 15.40 3.47 15.73
C LEU A 39 15.36 2.40 14.63
N PHE A 40 16.29 2.47 13.69
CA PHE A 40 16.34 1.59 12.51
C PHE A 40 17.57 0.72 12.45
N ALA A 41 18.64 1.07 13.17
CA ALA A 41 19.85 0.27 13.21
C ALA A 41 19.74 -0.87 14.23
N PRO A 42 20.34 -2.02 13.99
CA PRO A 42 20.75 -2.88 15.07
C PRO A 42 21.63 -2.05 16.02
N LYS A 43 21.42 -2.19 17.30
CA LYS A 43 21.80 -1.38 18.45
C LYS A 43 23.23 -0.75 18.53
N ALA A 44 24.06 -0.89 17.49
CA ALA A 44 25.46 -0.53 17.50
C ALA A 44 25.89 0.67 16.63
N GLU A 45 25.01 1.23 15.76
CA GLU A 45 25.45 2.27 14.80
C GLU A 45 24.63 3.58 14.84
N ALA A 46 23.91 3.86 15.90
CA ALA A 46 22.80 4.81 15.89
C ALA A 46 23.15 6.21 16.48
N GLU A 47 24.40 6.63 16.54
CA GLU A 47 24.74 7.99 16.98
C GLU A 47 25.00 8.93 15.80
N GLY A 48 24.10 9.88 15.57
CA GLY A 48 24.34 11.09 14.76
C GLY A 48 23.91 11.08 13.30
N LYS A 49 23.09 10.12 12.81
CA LYS A 49 22.65 10.12 11.40
C LYS A 49 21.45 11.05 11.18
N THR A 50 21.66 12.12 10.43
CA THR A 50 20.59 13.00 9.95
C THR A 50 20.11 12.49 8.60
N TYR A 51 18.83 12.16 8.47
CA TYR A 51 18.24 11.74 7.20
C TYR A 51 18.00 12.92 6.28
N LYS A 52 18.11 12.65 4.96
CA LYS A 52 17.85 13.59 3.89
C LYS A 52 16.78 13.01 2.98
N VAL A 53 16.16 13.87 2.18
CA VAL A 53 15.28 13.45 1.09
C VAL A 53 16.04 12.47 0.18
N GLY A 54 15.42 11.34 -0.13
CA GLY A 54 16.01 10.29 -0.95
C GLY A 54 16.76 9.19 -0.17
N ASP A 55 17.05 9.38 1.11
CA ASP A 55 17.65 8.32 1.94
C ASP A 55 16.70 7.13 2.07
N ILE A 56 17.27 5.92 2.07
CA ILE A 56 16.53 4.68 2.24
C ILE A 56 16.69 4.17 3.67
N ILE A 57 15.57 3.78 4.25
CA ILE A 57 15.51 3.18 5.58
C ILE A 57 14.74 1.88 5.54
N GLU A 58 14.96 1.00 6.51
CA GLU A 58 14.24 -0.26 6.67
C GLU A 58 13.34 -0.21 7.89
N PHE A 59 12.04 -0.48 7.69
CA PHE A 59 11.06 -0.49 8.79
C PHE A 59 9.85 -1.35 8.45
N GLY A 60 9.50 -2.27 9.35
CA GLY A 60 8.49 -3.29 9.07
C GLY A 60 9.00 -4.39 8.15
N SER A 61 8.18 -5.38 7.89
CA SER A 61 8.47 -6.47 6.96
C SER A 61 7.20 -6.97 6.30
N TYR A 62 7.32 -7.39 5.04
CA TYR A 62 6.17 -7.89 4.28
C TYR A 62 6.63 -8.99 3.31
N PRO A 63 5.74 -9.88 2.82
CA PRO A 63 6.13 -10.85 1.81
C PRO A 63 6.63 -10.14 0.55
N GLN A 64 7.79 -10.54 0.02
CA GLN A 64 8.37 -9.91 -1.16
C GLN A 64 8.88 -10.93 -2.17
N SER A 65 10.04 -11.55 -1.92
CA SER A 65 10.69 -12.42 -2.89
C SER A 65 10.09 -13.82 -2.91
N LYS A 66 9.81 -14.33 -4.11
CA LYS A 66 9.37 -15.72 -4.34
C LYS A 66 10.47 -16.71 -4.01
N VAL A 67 10.12 -17.77 -3.31
CA VAL A 67 11.01 -18.91 -3.07
C VAL A 67 11.05 -19.80 -4.31
N SER A 68 12.20 -19.89 -4.96
CA SER A 68 12.44 -20.72 -6.16
C SER A 68 13.22 -22.00 -5.90
N ASP A 69 13.89 -22.12 -4.74
CA ASP A 69 14.62 -23.32 -4.35
C ASP A 69 13.65 -24.48 -4.09
N SER A 70 13.74 -25.54 -4.90
CA SER A 70 12.82 -26.68 -4.86
C SER A 70 12.95 -27.51 -3.58
N SER A 71 14.13 -27.55 -2.97
CA SER A 71 14.37 -28.26 -1.71
C SER A 71 13.73 -27.52 -0.56
N LEU A 72 13.84 -26.20 -0.53
CA LEU A 72 13.16 -25.35 0.43
C LEU A 72 11.64 -25.41 0.25
N VAL A 73 11.12 -25.29 -0.98
CA VAL A 73 9.69 -25.45 -1.28
C VAL A 73 9.17 -26.77 -0.74
N SER A 74 9.90 -27.88 -0.98
CA SER A 74 9.52 -29.21 -0.46
C SER A 74 9.51 -29.25 1.06
N ALA A 75 10.42 -28.56 1.73
CA ALA A 75 10.47 -28.47 3.18
C ALA A 75 9.30 -27.63 3.72
N LEU A 76 8.99 -26.49 3.09
CA LEU A 76 7.88 -25.60 3.46
C LEU A 76 6.53 -26.30 3.30
N ASN A 77 6.34 -27.09 2.25
CA ASN A 77 5.13 -27.92 2.04
C ASN A 77 4.83 -28.86 3.21
N LYS A 78 5.86 -29.38 3.89
CA LYS A 78 5.68 -30.31 5.02
C LYS A 78 5.20 -29.63 6.29
N VAL A 79 5.45 -28.34 6.45
CA VAL A 79 5.10 -27.57 7.66
C VAL A 79 3.92 -26.64 7.45
N LEU A 80 3.48 -26.44 6.21
CA LEU A 80 2.36 -25.59 5.85
C LEU A 80 1.05 -26.07 6.48
N LYS A 81 0.36 -25.16 7.17
CA LYS A 81 -0.94 -25.38 7.82
C LYS A 81 -1.73 -24.07 7.88
N ASN A 82 -3.00 -24.15 8.30
CA ASN A 82 -3.82 -23.01 8.69
C ASN A 82 -4.01 -21.96 7.59
N TRP A 83 -4.58 -22.38 6.47
CA TRP A 83 -4.97 -21.47 5.41
C TRP A 83 -6.04 -20.48 5.88
N VAL A 84 -5.87 -19.22 5.47
CA VAL A 84 -6.80 -18.11 5.70
C VAL A 84 -7.26 -17.57 4.34
N SER A 85 -8.55 -17.31 4.20
CA SER A 85 -9.10 -16.69 2.98
C SER A 85 -8.80 -15.20 2.95
N TYR A 86 -8.53 -14.66 1.76
CA TYR A 86 -8.42 -13.23 1.55
C TYR A 86 -9.81 -12.59 1.53
N GLY A 87 -10.12 -11.78 2.55
CA GLY A 87 -11.43 -11.12 2.67
C GLY A 87 -11.71 -10.02 1.65
N TYR A 88 -10.67 -9.48 1.01
CA TYR A 88 -10.76 -8.36 0.06
C TYR A 88 -10.91 -8.77 -1.40
N TYR A 89 -10.95 -10.06 -1.69
CA TYR A 89 -11.14 -10.58 -3.04
C TYR A 89 -12.56 -11.04 -3.32
N SER A 90 -13.51 -10.54 -2.59
CA SER A 90 -14.92 -10.75 -2.89
C SER A 90 -15.33 -9.74 -3.96
N GLY A 91 -15.49 -10.19 -5.19
CA GLY A 91 -16.20 -9.40 -6.19
C GLY A 91 -17.61 -9.07 -5.68
N ASP A 92 -18.18 -7.98 -6.16
CA ASP A 92 -19.51 -7.52 -5.78
C ASP A 92 -20.65 -8.43 -6.28
N GLY A 93 -20.34 -9.35 -7.16
CA GLY A 93 -21.33 -10.18 -7.81
C GLY A 93 -22.24 -9.43 -8.81
N SER A 94 -22.03 -8.14 -9.03
CA SER A 94 -22.85 -7.34 -9.95
C SER A 94 -22.75 -7.80 -11.39
N SER A 95 -21.63 -8.41 -11.77
CA SER A 95 -21.44 -9.05 -13.07
C SER A 95 -21.63 -10.57 -13.03
N GLY A 96 -22.14 -11.13 -11.94
CA GLY A 96 -22.43 -12.56 -11.79
C GLY A 96 -21.22 -13.47 -11.63
N SER A 97 -20.03 -12.95 -11.40
CA SER A 97 -18.83 -13.74 -11.58
C SER A 97 -18.09 -14.10 -10.30
N MET A 98 -18.24 -13.37 -9.18
CA MET A 98 -17.46 -13.72 -7.99
C MET A 98 -18.27 -13.65 -6.71
N LYS A 99 -18.50 -14.83 -6.18
CA LYS A 99 -18.93 -14.93 -4.77
C LYS A 99 -17.72 -14.64 -3.88
N PRO A 100 -17.91 -13.90 -2.76
CA PRO A 100 -16.94 -13.88 -1.69
C PRO A 100 -16.61 -15.33 -1.37
N GLY A 101 -15.39 -15.72 -1.55
CA GLY A 101 -15.10 -17.13 -1.40
C GLY A 101 -13.63 -17.45 -1.25
N ASP A 102 -13.42 -18.67 -0.95
CA ASP A 102 -12.13 -19.31 -0.69
C ASP A 102 -11.25 -19.48 -1.92
N TRP A 103 -11.45 -18.69 -2.97
CA TRP A 103 -10.71 -18.86 -4.21
C TRP A 103 -9.24 -18.47 -4.08
N MET A 104 -8.90 -17.55 -3.19
CA MET A 104 -7.52 -17.19 -2.86
C MET A 104 -7.30 -17.27 -1.35
N LYS A 105 -6.23 -17.95 -0.97
CA LYS A 105 -5.87 -18.21 0.42
C LYS A 105 -4.40 -17.95 0.66
N TYR A 106 -4.07 -17.58 1.89
CA TYR A 106 -2.70 -17.45 2.34
C TYR A 106 -2.49 -18.15 3.68
N ALA A 107 -1.22 -18.41 3.99
CA ALA A 107 -0.82 -18.89 5.31
C ALA A 107 0.52 -18.27 5.70
N ASP A 108 0.56 -17.59 6.83
CA ASP A 108 1.79 -17.05 7.42
C ASP A 108 2.37 -18.02 8.45
N PHE A 109 3.64 -18.34 8.34
CA PHE A 109 4.33 -19.24 9.27
C PHE A 109 5.83 -18.97 9.28
N THR A 110 6.51 -19.51 10.29
CA THR A 110 7.96 -19.42 10.45
C THR A 110 8.59 -20.80 10.23
N TYR A 111 9.65 -20.83 9.44
CA TYR A 111 10.48 -22.01 9.23
C TYR A 111 11.96 -21.64 9.36
N ASN A 112 12.69 -22.35 10.23
CA ASN A 112 14.10 -22.07 10.52
C ASN A 112 14.39 -20.59 10.82
N GLY A 113 13.54 -19.94 11.62
CA GLY A 113 13.71 -18.53 12.00
C GLY A 113 13.30 -17.49 10.95
N THR A 114 12.97 -17.91 9.73
CA THR A 114 12.49 -17.02 8.65
C THR A 114 10.98 -17.11 8.52
N LYS A 115 10.29 -15.95 8.43
CA LYS A 115 8.86 -15.89 8.20
C LYS A 115 8.55 -15.97 6.70
N TYR A 116 7.54 -16.75 6.37
CA TYR A 116 7.07 -16.95 5.00
C TYR A 116 5.56 -16.74 4.92
N ARG A 117 5.10 -16.33 3.74
CA ARG A 117 3.70 -16.40 3.33
C ARG A 117 3.56 -17.42 2.21
N ALA A 118 2.72 -18.42 2.41
CA ALA A 118 2.23 -19.27 1.34
C ALA A 118 0.99 -18.63 0.72
N VAL A 119 0.83 -18.76 -0.59
CA VAL A 119 -0.34 -18.31 -1.35
C VAL A 119 -0.77 -19.41 -2.30
N THR A 120 -2.07 -19.63 -2.41
CA THR A 120 -2.70 -20.46 -3.44
C THR A 120 -4.01 -19.82 -3.90
N PHE A 121 -4.40 -20.07 -5.13
CA PHE A 121 -5.68 -19.59 -5.67
C PHE A 121 -6.21 -20.61 -6.69
N SER A 122 -7.53 -20.84 -6.66
CA SER A 122 -8.22 -21.79 -7.52
C SER A 122 -8.72 -21.18 -8.83
N GLN A 123 -8.64 -19.87 -8.95
CA GLN A 123 -8.93 -19.11 -10.18
C GLN A 123 -8.13 -17.82 -10.16
N TYR A 124 -7.87 -17.26 -11.35
CA TYR A 124 -7.22 -15.96 -11.44
C TYR A 124 -8.12 -14.87 -10.89
N ARG A 125 -7.47 -13.86 -10.32
CA ARG A 125 -8.17 -12.68 -9.82
C ARG A 125 -8.87 -11.99 -10.99
N PRO A 126 -10.19 -11.81 -10.94
CA PRO A 126 -10.90 -11.14 -12.02
C PRO A 126 -10.57 -9.65 -11.98
N THR A 127 -10.39 -9.11 -13.15
CA THR A 127 -10.52 -7.68 -13.33
C THR A 127 -12.01 -7.35 -13.28
N VAL A 128 -12.45 -6.70 -12.21
CA VAL A 128 -13.85 -6.28 -12.02
C VAL A 128 -14.07 -4.99 -12.83
N THR A 129 -13.82 -4.96 -14.12
CA THR A 129 -14.21 -3.83 -14.96
C THR A 129 -15.38 -4.24 -15.84
N SER A 130 -16.35 -3.33 -15.98
CA SER A 130 -17.35 -3.38 -17.04
C SER A 130 -16.71 -3.35 -18.45
N GLN A 131 -15.45 -2.99 -18.54
CA GLN A 131 -14.64 -3.08 -19.73
C GLN A 131 -13.91 -4.41 -19.71
N LYS A 132 -14.17 -5.23 -20.72
CA LYS A 132 -13.58 -6.55 -20.96
C LYS A 132 -12.05 -6.49 -21.23
N HIS A 133 -11.28 -5.95 -20.32
CA HIS A 133 -9.86 -6.17 -20.33
C HIS A 133 -9.61 -7.48 -19.59
N SER A 134 -9.55 -8.54 -20.36
CA SER A 134 -9.21 -9.90 -19.92
C SER A 134 -7.71 -10.04 -19.66
N VAL A 135 -7.11 -9.11 -18.94
CA VAL A 135 -5.71 -9.26 -18.57
C VAL A 135 -5.68 -10.02 -17.26
N GLU A 136 -5.35 -11.28 -17.35
CA GLU A 136 -5.10 -12.12 -16.19
C GLU A 136 -3.68 -11.85 -15.71
N CYS A 137 -3.47 -10.70 -15.04
CA CYS A 137 -2.13 -10.26 -14.63
C CYS A 137 -1.34 -11.31 -13.86
N GLN A 138 -2.01 -12.15 -13.05
CA GLN A 138 -1.34 -13.26 -12.35
C GLN A 138 -0.75 -14.26 -13.33
N SER A 139 -1.50 -14.65 -14.37
CA SER A 139 -1.06 -15.58 -15.42
C SER A 139 0.09 -14.97 -16.23
N GLU A 140 -0.02 -13.71 -16.62
CA GLU A 140 1.04 -13.00 -17.35
C GLU A 140 2.33 -12.86 -16.53
N ASN A 141 2.21 -12.71 -15.20
CA ASN A 141 3.34 -12.72 -14.27
C ASN A 141 3.88 -14.12 -13.97
N GLY A 142 3.36 -15.17 -14.63
CA GLY A 142 3.83 -16.55 -14.50
C GLY A 142 3.30 -17.30 -13.27
N TYR A 143 2.20 -16.86 -12.68
CA TYR A 143 1.52 -17.57 -11.59
C TYR A 143 0.36 -18.39 -12.13
N ILE A 144 0.26 -19.65 -11.70
CA ILE A 144 -0.70 -20.64 -12.21
C ILE A 144 -1.65 -21.04 -11.10
N VAL A 145 -2.94 -21.16 -11.40
CA VAL A 145 -3.98 -21.63 -10.49
C VAL A 145 -3.62 -23.00 -9.88
N ASP A 146 -4.13 -23.27 -8.70
CA ASP A 146 -3.93 -24.50 -7.92
C ASP A 146 -2.48 -24.82 -7.50
N ASN A 147 -1.54 -23.92 -7.80
CA ASN A 147 -0.17 -24.01 -7.29
C ASN A 147 -0.03 -23.29 -5.95
N ILE A 148 0.93 -23.74 -5.15
CA ILE A 148 1.33 -23.07 -3.91
C ILE A 148 2.63 -22.32 -4.16
N TYR A 149 2.61 -21.04 -3.86
CA TYR A 149 3.75 -20.15 -3.95
C TYR A 149 4.16 -19.69 -2.55
N TYR A 150 5.46 -19.53 -2.31
CA TYR A 150 6.03 -19.08 -1.05
C TYR A 150 6.81 -17.81 -1.24
N PHE A 151 6.56 -16.83 -0.36
CA PHE A 151 7.24 -15.54 -0.36
C PHE A 151 7.92 -15.33 0.98
N ARG A 152 9.15 -14.83 0.97
CA ARG A 152 9.86 -14.46 2.19
C ARG A 152 9.34 -13.12 2.71
N TYR A 153 9.18 -13.02 4.01
CA TYR A 153 9.05 -11.72 4.67
C TYR A 153 10.43 -11.07 4.71
N GLU A 154 10.54 -9.92 4.09
CA GLU A 154 11.76 -9.14 4.01
C GLU A 154 11.51 -7.72 4.54
N PRO A 155 12.55 -7.01 5.04
CA PRO A 155 12.40 -5.62 5.47
C PRO A 155 11.81 -4.76 4.37
N LEU A 156 10.83 -3.92 4.72
CA LEU A 156 10.30 -2.90 3.82
C LEU A 156 11.30 -1.75 3.75
N LYS A 157 11.63 -1.35 2.52
CA LYS A 157 12.50 -0.21 2.23
C LYS A 157 11.65 1.01 1.95
N TRP A 158 12.00 2.11 2.60
CA TRP A 158 11.27 3.36 2.53
C TRP A 158 12.20 4.48 2.13
N ARG A 159 11.81 5.26 1.15
CA ARG A 159 12.50 6.49 0.77
C ARG A 159 11.95 7.66 1.56
N VAL A 160 12.83 8.41 2.18
CA VAL A 160 12.48 9.65 2.89
C VAL A 160 12.06 10.71 1.88
N LEU A 161 10.83 11.21 2.01
CA LEU A 161 10.30 12.32 1.22
C LEU A 161 10.46 13.65 1.98
N ASP A 162 10.22 13.64 3.28
CA ASP A 162 10.38 14.81 4.12
C ASP A 162 10.93 14.40 5.51
N PRO A 163 12.21 14.65 5.77
CA PRO A 163 12.81 14.31 7.05
C PRO A 163 12.30 15.19 8.22
N THR A 164 11.67 16.34 7.91
CA THR A 164 11.14 17.23 8.95
C THR A 164 9.83 16.70 9.51
N THR A 165 8.98 16.15 8.65
CA THR A 165 7.70 15.57 9.05
C THR A 165 7.78 14.06 9.24
N GLY A 166 8.85 13.41 8.79
CA GLY A 166 9.00 11.96 8.78
C GLY A 166 8.18 11.27 7.69
N LEU A 167 7.81 11.99 6.64
CA LEU A 167 7.10 11.44 5.50
C LEU A 167 8.02 10.52 4.69
N VAL A 168 7.57 9.30 4.43
CA VAL A 168 8.29 8.32 3.64
C VAL A 168 7.37 7.60 2.66
N ILE A 169 7.93 7.06 1.58
CA ILE A 169 7.23 6.22 0.61
C ILE A 169 7.93 4.88 0.47
N CYS A 170 7.17 3.80 0.30
CA CYS A 170 7.76 2.50 0.01
C CYS A 170 8.46 2.52 -1.36
N GLU A 171 9.69 1.97 -1.43
CA GLU A 171 10.49 1.95 -2.66
C GLU A 171 9.93 1.02 -3.73
N SER A 172 9.18 0.00 -3.32
CA SER A 172 8.58 -0.98 -4.22
C SER A 172 7.07 -1.02 -4.04
N ILE A 173 6.36 -1.43 -5.09
CA ILE A 173 4.96 -1.81 -4.98
C ILE A 173 4.92 -3.19 -4.31
N ILE A 174 4.40 -3.26 -3.10
CA ILE A 174 4.50 -4.41 -2.22
C ILE A 174 3.30 -5.34 -2.27
N ASP A 175 2.18 -4.85 -2.76
CA ASP A 175 0.93 -5.60 -2.89
C ASP A 175 0.08 -5.02 -4.01
N SER A 176 -1.00 -5.71 -4.35
CA SER A 176 -1.96 -5.30 -5.34
C SER A 176 -3.37 -5.53 -4.80
N GLN A 177 -4.08 -4.44 -4.53
CA GLN A 177 -5.39 -4.44 -3.85
C GLN A 177 -6.40 -3.58 -4.61
N ALA A 178 -7.68 -3.96 -4.55
CA ALA A 178 -8.73 -3.14 -5.11
C ALA A 178 -8.87 -1.81 -4.35
N TYR A 179 -8.92 -0.70 -5.07
CA TYR A 179 -9.21 0.60 -4.46
C TYR A 179 -10.59 0.61 -3.81
N SER A 180 -11.61 0.13 -4.55
CA SER A 180 -12.93 -0.18 -4.02
C SER A 180 -13.30 -1.61 -4.45
N ASP A 181 -13.62 -2.47 -3.49
CA ASP A 181 -14.01 -3.86 -3.72
C ASP A 181 -15.46 -4.01 -4.20
N LYS A 182 -16.22 -2.93 -4.16
CA LYS A 182 -17.63 -2.85 -4.60
C LYS A 182 -17.86 -1.64 -5.46
N MET A 183 -18.69 -1.80 -6.46
CA MET A 183 -19.08 -0.73 -7.35
C MET A 183 -20.51 -0.92 -7.83
N TYR A 184 -21.37 0.04 -7.54
CA TYR A 184 -22.79 0.05 -7.90
C TYR A 184 -23.03 1.16 -8.90
N GLU A 185 -23.53 0.80 -10.08
CA GLU A 185 -23.95 1.76 -11.09
C GLU A 185 -25.35 2.28 -10.76
N TYR A 186 -25.48 3.59 -10.52
CA TYR A 186 -26.78 4.21 -10.30
C TYR A 186 -26.78 5.69 -10.63
N GLY A 187 -27.65 6.09 -11.55
CA GLY A 187 -27.88 7.50 -11.87
C GLY A 187 -26.76 8.16 -12.68
N LYS A 188 -26.69 9.47 -12.54
CA LYS A 188 -25.68 10.33 -13.14
C LYS A 188 -25.05 11.21 -12.07
N ASP A 189 -23.75 11.51 -12.22
CA ASP A 189 -23.06 12.52 -11.45
C ASP A 189 -23.41 13.94 -11.95
N MET A 190 -22.91 14.96 -11.27
CA MET A 190 -23.20 16.35 -11.65
C MET A 190 -22.64 16.74 -13.02
N TYR A 191 -21.69 15.98 -13.56
CA TYR A 191 -21.11 16.21 -14.88
C TYR A 191 -21.86 15.46 -16.00
N GLY A 192 -22.91 14.68 -15.63
CA GLY A 192 -23.74 13.92 -16.56
C GLY A 192 -23.18 12.57 -16.96
N TYR A 193 -22.08 12.12 -16.35
CA TYR A 193 -21.53 10.77 -16.55
C TYR A 193 -22.30 9.74 -15.72
N THR A 194 -22.19 8.48 -16.06
CA THR A 194 -22.72 7.39 -15.22
C THR A 194 -22.04 7.42 -13.87
N ALA A 195 -22.86 7.50 -12.81
CA ALA A 195 -22.35 7.53 -11.45
C ALA A 195 -22.11 6.11 -10.92
N TYR A 196 -20.96 5.93 -10.28
CA TYR A 196 -20.57 4.68 -9.62
C TYR A 196 -20.33 4.93 -8.14
N TRP A 197 -20.85 4.03 -7.30
CA TRP A 197 -20.90 4.16 -5.85
C TRP A 197 -20.22 2.96 -5.19
N ASN A 198 -19.59 3.14 -4.06
CA ASN A 198 -18.95 2.05 -3.33
C ASN A 198 -19.88 1.39 -2.31
N ASP A 199 -21.11 1.88 -2.19
CA ASP A 199 -22.14 1.33 -1.30
C ASP A 199 -23.51 1.26 -2.00
N SER A 200 -24.37 0.35 -1.54
CA SER A 200 -25.69 0.12 -2.11
C SER A 200 -26.70 1.22 -1.80
N ASN A 201 -26.40 2.13 -0.89
CA ASN A 201 -27.24 3.27 -0.55
C ASN A 201 -26.91 4.50 -1.39
N HIS A 202 -25.89 4.42 -2.24
CA HIS A 202 -25.40 5.50 -3.10
C HIS A 202 -25.02 6.76 -2.30
N ALA A 203 -24.34 6.57 -1.17
CA ALA A 203 -23.91 7.65 -0.29
C ALA A 203 -22.50 8.16 -0.61
N HIS A 204 -21.65 7.27 -1.14
CA HIS A 204 -20.25 7.58 -1.44
C HIS A 204 -19.89 7.09 -2.83
N TYR A 205 -19.25 7.95 -3.63
CA TYR A 205 -18.75 7.56 -4.94
C TYR A 205 -17.69 6.45 -4.83
N ALA A 206 -17.52 5.69 -5.89
CA ALA A 206 -16.58 4.58 -5.89
C ALA A 206 -15.12 5.04 -5.70
N ASN A 207 -14.80 6.28 -6.06
CA ASN A 207 -13.50 6.92 -5.87
C ASN A 207 -13.33 7.67 -4.54
N ASP A 208 -14.29 7.58 -3.62
CA ASP A 208 -14.18 8.15 -2.28
C ASP A 208 -13.10 7.40 -1.48
N TYR A 209 -11.94 8.04 -1.29
CA TYR A 209 -10.86 7.46 -0.51
C TYR A 209 -11.26 7.20 0.94
N GLY A 210 -12.05 8.09 1.54
CA GLY A 210 -12.47 8.01 2.94
C GLY A 210 -13.15 6.69 3.31
N THR A 211 -13.92 6.14 2.39
CA THR A 211 -14.69 4.90 2.56
C THR A 211 -14.15 3.71 1.75
N SER A 212 -13.04 3.91 1.02
CA SER A 212 -12.47 2.92 0.12
C SER A 212 -11.96 1.65 0.82
N SER A 213 -11.99 0.55 0.11
CA SER A 213 -11.44 -0.74 0.59
C SER A 213 -9.93 -0.67 0.76
N ILE A 214 -9.23 0.06 -0.13
CA ILE A 214 -7.77 0.21 -0.03
C ILE A 214 -7.37 0.94 1.26
N ARG A 215 -8.04 2.02 1.64
CA ARG A 215 -7.77 2.72 2.90
C ARG A 215 -7.98 1.80 4.09
N LYS A 216 -9.08 1.05 4.09
CA LYS A 216 -9.39 0.08 5.14
C LYS A 216 -8.30 -1.00 5.24
N TRP A 217 -7.89 -1.55 4.11
CA TRP A 217 -6.84 -2.56 4.06
C TRP A 217 -5.48 -2.00 4.56
N LEU A 218 -5.09 -0.81 4.12
CA LEU A 218 -3.84 -0.16 4.54
C LEU A 218 -3.75 0.03 6.06
N ASN A 219 -4.85 0.45 6.69
CA ASN A 219 -4.87 0.77 8.13
C ASN A 219 -5.24 -0.42 9.04
N ASN A 220 -5.63 -1.57 8.48
CA ASN A 220 -5.90 -2.80 9.21
C ASN A 220 -4.96 -3.93 8.77
N ASP A 221 -5.26 -4.62 7.68
CA ASP A 221 -4.59 -5.88 7.33
C ASP A 221 -3.11 -5.68 7.01
N PHE A 222 -2.78 -4.66 6.21
CA PHE A 222 -1.38 -4.34 5.93
C PHE A 222 -0.67 -3.88 7.20
N TYR A 223 -1.25 -2.93 7.91
CA TYR A 223 -0.68 -2.38 9.15
C TYR A 223 -0.42 -3.47 10.19
N GLU A 224 -1.38 -4.41 10.36
CA GLU A 224 -1.24 -5.52 11.30
C GLU A 224 -0.19 -6.55 10.85
N ALA A 225 -0.10 -6.83 9.55
CA ALA A 225 0.84 -7.82 8.99
C ALA A 225 2.28 -7.32 8.91
N ALA A 226 2.47 -6.03 8.61
CA ALA A 226 3.77 -5.47 8.27
C ALA A 226 4.58 -4.99 9.48
N PHE A 227 3.91 -4.59 10.58
CA PHE A 227 4.57 -3.94 11.69
C PHE A 227 4.39 -4.69 13.02
N SER A 228 5.48 -4.82 13.76
CA SER A 228 5.44 -5.33 15.13
C SER A 228 4.74 -4.34 16.06
N SER A 229 4.33 -4.77 17.27
CA SER A 229 3.69 -3.90 18.26
C SER A 229 4.56 -2.69 18.64
N VAL A 230 5.86 -2.89 18.73
CA VAL A 230 6.83 -1.78 18.99
C VAL A 230 6.88 -0.82 17.81
N GLN A 231 6.91 -1.33 16.58
CA GLN A 231 6.89 -0.48 15.39
C GLN A 231 5.58 0.28 15.27
N LYS A 232 4.45 -0.37 15.53
CA LYS A 232 3.11 0.25 15.51
C LYS A 232 2.96 1.42 16.46
N SER A 233 3.59 1.35 17.64
CA SER A 233 3.57 2.46 18.61
C SER A 233 4.36 3.68 18.12
N ASN A 234 5.21 3.48 17.12
CA ASN A 234 6.04 4.51 16.53
C ASN A 234 5.41 5.12 15.25
N ILE A 235 4.31 4.57 14.76
CA ILE A 235 3.62 5.08 13.58
C ILE A 235 2.58 6.13 13.99
N LEU A 236 2.73 7.37 13.55
CA LEU A 236 1.80 8.44 13.86
C LEU A 236 0.54 8.36 13.01
N THR A 237 -0.50 8.96 13.52
CA THR A 237 -1.73 9.18 12.78
C THR A 237 -1.65 10.54 12.10
N SER A 238 -1.85 10.56 10.79
CA SER A 238 -1.82 11.75 9.95
C SER A 238 -3.22 12.23 9.61
N LYS A 239 -3.41 13.53 9.67
CA LYS A 239 -4.63 14.16 9.13
C LYS A 239 -4.44 14.39 7.64
N LEU A 240 -5.32 13.81 6.83
CA LEU A 240 -5.25 13.86 5.37
C LEU A 240 -6.40 14.70 4.80
N ASN A 241 -6.06 15.61 3.92
CA ASN A 241 -7.00 16.27 3.03
C ASN A 241 -7.15 15.40 1.77
N ASN A 242 -8.38 14.99 1.46
CA ASN A 242 -8.69 14.06 0.38
C ASN A 242 -9.40 14.78 -0.77
N GLU A 243 -8.78 15.85 -1.26
CA GLU A 243 -9.27 16.60 -2.40
C GLU A 243 -9.08 15.82 -3.71
N ALA A 244 -10.01 16.01 -4.65
CA ALA A 244 -9.86 15.57 -6.01
C ALA A 244 -8.62 16.24 -6.66
N PHE A 245 -8.12 15.68 -7.75
CA PHE A 245 -6.93 16.19 -8.42
C PHE A 245 -7.09 17.62 -8.95
N SER A 246 -8.32 18.11 -9.10
CA SER A 246 -8.64 19.46 -9.54
C SER A 246 -9.86 19.99 -8.81
N ALA A 247 -9.86 21.27 -8.48
CA ALA A 247 -11.01 21.97 -7.88
C ALA A 247 -12.28 21.91 -8.77
N TYR A 248 -12.12 21.70 -10.07
CA TYR A 248 -13.23 21.49 -10.99
C TYR A 248 -14.05 20.25 -10.63
N TYR A 249 -13.39 19.19 -10.12
CA TYR A 249 -14.01 17.93 -9.75
C TYR A 249 -14.24 17.82 -8.23
N SER A 250 -14.47 18.96 -7.55
CA SER A 250 -14.67 19.01 -6.10
C SER A 250 -15.88 18.22 -5.58
N GLU A 251 -16.82 17.82 -6.44
CA GLU A 251 -17.88 16.87 -6.10
C GLU A 251 -17.33 15.54 -5.59
N TYR A 252 -16.16 15.13 -6.09
CA TYR A 252 -15.52 13.87 -5.71
C TYR A 252 -14.56 14.03 -4.52
N ASN A 253 -14.51 15.17 -3.85
CA ASN A 253 -13.74 15.31 -2.62
C ASN A 253 -14.25 14.34 -1.57
N SER A 254 -13.33 13.61 -0.94
CA SER A 254 -13.65 12.80 0.24
C SER A 254 -13.48 13.61 1.52
N GLU A 255 -14.17 13.18 2.57
CA GLU A 255 -13.98 13.71 3.92
C GLU A 255 -12.52 13.61 4.38
N THR A 256 -12.13 14.53 5.26
CA THR A 256 -10.84 14.45 5.95
C THR A 256 -10.71 13.13 6.70
N THR A 257 -9.60 12.44 6.49
CA THR A 257 -9.30 11.19 7.19
C THR A 257 -8.11 11.31 8.14
N TYR A 258 -7.99 10.34 9.04
CA TYR A 258 -6.88 10.22 9.98
C TYR A 258 -6.31 8.81 9.84
N ASP A 259 -5.14 8.71 9.21
CA ASP A 259 -4.58 7.43 8.79
C ASP A 259 -3.13 7.28 9.23
N LYS A 260 -2.72 6.05 9.47
CA LYS A 260 -1.34 5.67 9.77
C LYS A 260 -0.55 5.31 8.52
N VAL A 261 -1.25 4.68 7.59
CA VAL A 261 -0.73 4.28 6.28
C VAL A 261 -1.70 4.75 5.22
N PHE A 262 -1.20 5.40 4.18
CA PHE A 262 -2.07 6.03 3.18
C PHE A 262 -1.42 6.11 1.80
N LEU A 263 -2.22 6.36 0.78
CA LEU A 263 -1.76 6.68 -0.56
C LEU A 263 -1.42 8.18 -0.65
N LEU A 264 -0.44 8.54 -1.47
CA LEU A 264 -0.15 9.96 -1.76
C LEU A 264 -1.30 10.62 -2.52
N SER A 265 -1.44 11.93 -2.35
CA SER A 265 -2.34 12.77 -3.17
C SER A 265 -1.63 13.27 -4.44
N CYS A 266 -2.39 13.79 -5.39
CA CYS A 266 -1.85 14.49 -6.56
C CYS A 266 -0.96 15.68 -6.15
N GLY A 267 -1.34 16.45 -5.13
CA GLY A 267 -0.53 17.56 -4.66
C GLY A 267 0.82 17.12 -4.06
N GLU A 268 0.84 15.99 -3.35
CA GLU A 268 2.09 15.46 -2.79
C GLU A 268 3.03 14.91 -3.87
N ILE A 269 2.53 14.26 -4.90
CA ILE A 269 3.39 13.75 -5.98
C ILE A 269 3.89 14.85 -6.90
N GLN A 270 3.22 15.99 -6.96
CA GLN A 270 3.65 17.17 -7.71
C GLN A 270 4.70 17.99 -6.95
N ASN A 271 4.94 17.70 -5.68
CA ASN A 271 5.96 18.37 -4.91
C ASN A 271 7.37 17.99 -5.41
N THR A 272 8.03 18.93 -6.07
CA THR A 272 9.37 18.74 -6.66
C THR A 272 10.46 18.50 -5.61
N ALA A 273 10.23 18.85 -4.33
CA ALA A 273 11.13 18.51 -3.25
C ALA A 273 11.09 16.99 -2.93
N TYR A 274 9.94 16.35 -3.13
CA TYR A 274 9.77 14.90 -2.95
C TYR A 274 10.16 14.13 -4.21
N PHE A 275 9.74 14.63 -5.36
CA PHE A 275 9.92 14.00 -6.66
C PHE A 275 10.48 14.99 -7.69
N PRO A 276 11.80 15.19 -7.72
CA PRO A 276 12.43 16.18 -8.60
C PRO A 276 12.29 15.83 -10.09
N LEU A 277 12.09 14.55 -10.40
CA LEU A 277 11.94 14.04 -11.77
C LEU A 277 10.82 12.99 -11.80
N TYR A 278 10.22 12.76 -12.97
CA TYR A 278 9.23 11.70 -13.19
C TYR A 278 9.78 10.30 -12.86
N SER A 279 11.03 10.05 -13.21
CA SER A 279 11.71 8.80 -12.89
C SER A 279 11.78 8.51 -11.38
N ALA A 280 11.74 9.53 -10.52
CA ALA A 280 11.69 9.35 -9.08
C ALA A 280 10.34 8.79 -8.57
N ARG A 281 9.32 8.75 -9.42
CA ARG A 281 8.01 8.16 -9.14
C ARG A 281 7.86 6.74 -9.67
N GLN A 282 8.80 6.27 -10.51
CA GLN A 282 8.77 4.92 -11.04
C GLN A 282 8.99 3.89 -9.92
N ALA A 283 8.23 2.80 -9.96
CA ALA A 283 8.34 1.73 -8.98
C ALA A 283 8.18 0.35 -9.63
N LYS A 284 8.91 -0.63 -9.10
CA LYS A 284 8.80 -2.05 -9.49
C LYS A 284 7.96 -2.80 -8.46
N GLY A 285 7.18 -3.77 -8.95
CA GLY A 285 6.46 -4.68 -8.08
C GLY A 285 7.35 -5.77 -7.51
N THR A 286 7.11 -6.13 -6.25
CA THR A 286 7.68 -7.35 -5.66
C THR A 286 7.08 -8.59 -6.31
N ASP A 287 7.72 -9.75 -6.16
CA ASP A 287 7.15 -11.02 -6.64
C ASP A 287 5.78 -11.30 -6.00
N TYR A 288 5.63 -10.90 -4.73
CA TYR A 288 4.36 -11.04 -4.03
C TYR A 288 3.27 -10.14 -4.65
N ALA A 289 3.56 -8.88 -4.93
CA ALA A 289 2.61 -7.98 -5.60
C ALA A 289 2.21 -8.52 -6.99
N LYS A 290 3.17 -9.05 -7.75
CA LYS A 290 2.91 -9.71 -9.03
C LYS A 290 2.00 -10.96 -8.87
N CYS A 291 2.19 -11.74 -7.80
CA CYS A 291 1.30 -12.87 -7.46
C CYS A 291 -0.10 -12.41 -7.06
N GLN A 292 -0.21 -11.23 -6.46
CA GLN A 292 -1.49 -10.61 -6.11
C GLN A 292 -2.22 -9.99 -7.33
N GLY A 293 -1.62 -9.98 -8.51
CA GLY A 293 -2.22 -9.53 -9.75
C GLY A 293 -1.78 -8.13 -10.19
N LEU A 294 -0.66 -7.62 -9.70
CA LEU A 294 -0.10 -6.36 -10.17
C LEU A 294 0.12 -6.41 -11.69
N TYR A 295 -0.38 -5.40 -12.39
CA TYR A 295 -0.09 -5.22 -13.80
C TYR A 295 1.36 -4.75 -14.01
N VAL A 296 2.15 -5.50 -14.75
CA VAL A 296 3.49 -5.11 -15.17
C VAL A 296 3.45 -4.62 -16.61
N SER A 297 3.87 -3.40 -16.86
CA SER A 297 3.82 -2.83 -18.19
C SER A 297 4.80 -3.52 -19.14
N SER A 298 4.27 -4.11 -20.20
CA SER A 298 5.09 -4.69 -21.28
C SER A 298 5.90 -3.65 -22.07
N HIS A 299 5.55 -2.37 -21.92
CA HIS A 299 6.26 -1.25 -22.55
C HIS A 299 7.36 -0.67 -21.67
N SER A 300 7.44 -1.07 -20.41
CA SER A 300 8.53 -0.67 -19.51
C SER A 300 9.70 -1.62 -19.67
N GLN A 301 10.83 -1.12 -20.16
CA GLN A 301 12.08 -1.90 -20.22
C GLN A 301 12.58 -2.33 -18.83
N GLU A 302 12.10 -1.68 -17.78
CA GLU A 302 12.52 -1.89 -16.40
C GLU A 302 11.49 -2.66 -15.57
N GLU A 303 10.42 -3.18 -16.17
CA GLU A 303 9.32 -3.85 -15.45
C GLU A 303 8.64 -2.96 -14.39
N ASN A 304 8.64 -1.64 -14.60
CA ASN A 304 7.91 -0.74 -13.73
C ASN A 304 6.40 -0.94 -13.89
N SER A 305 5.68 -0.71 -12.80
CA SER A 305 4.23 -0.77 -12.75
C SER A 305 3.65 0.58 -12.31
N GLY A 306 2.36 0.78 -12.55
CA GLY A 306 1.66 1.93 -12.03
C GLY A 306 1.27 1.74 -10.55
N TRP A 307 0.93 2.85 -9.88
CA TRP A 307 0.44 2.83 -8.50
C TRP A 307 -0.56 3.96 -8.24
N ARG A 308 -1.46 3.73 -7.29
CA ARG A 308 -2.62 4.60 -7.06
C ARG A 308 -2.33 5.76 -6.12
N LEU A 309 -3.07 6.84 -6.35
CA LEU A 309 -3.17 8.01 -5.49
C LEU A 309 -4.50 8.01 -4.75
N ARG A 310 -4.58 8.77 -3.64
CA ARG A 310 -5.83 8.94 -2.91
C ARG A 310 -6.74 10.02 -3.51
N SER A 311 -6.22 10.92 -4.32
CA SER A 311 -7.02 11.94 -4.98
C SER A 311 -7.97 11.34 -5.99
N ALA A 312 -9.25 11.69 -5.90
CA ALA A 312 -10.25 11.30 -6.89
C ALA A 312 -9.91 11.89 -8.26
N GLY A 313 -10.21 11.14 -9.31
CA GLY A 313 -10.01 11.54 -10.70
C GLY A 313 -11.17 12.36 -11.26
N ASP A 314 -11.35 12.31 -12.57
CA ASP A 314 -12.32 13.09 -13.34
C ASP A 314 -13.70 12.41 -13.51
N CYS A 315 -13.92 11.29 -12.87
CA CYS A 315 -15.19 10.58 -12.87
C CYS A 315 -15.42 9.86 -11.52
N SER A 316 -16.66 9.54 -11.20
CA SER A 316 -17.07 8.89 -9.94
C SER A 316 -16.40 7.52 -9.67
N SER A 317 -15.83 6.92 -10.70
CA SER A 317 -15.05 5.67 -10.63
C SER A 317 -13.59 5.85 -11.05
N CYS A 318 -13.05 7.07 -10.99
CA CYS A 318 -11.68 7.35 -11.37
C CYS A 318 -10.88 7.87 -10.17
N ALA A 319 -9.65 7.41 -10.01
CA ALA A 319 -8.68 7.97 -9.08
C ALA A 319 -7.38 8.28 -9.80
N GLY A 320 -6.62 9.20 -9.24
CA GLY A 320 -5.28 9.52 -9.71
C GLY A 320 -4.37 8.31 -9.58
N ASN A 321 -3.43 8.19 -10.49
CA ASN A 321 -2.39 7.17 -10.46
C ASN A 321 -1.10 7.68 -11.09
N ILE A 322 -0.02 7.02 -10.80
CA ILE A 322 1.26 7.15 -11.49
C ILE A 322 1.39 5.95 -12.43
N ASN A 323 1.70 6.20 -13.70
CA ASN A 323 1.94 5.13 -14.66
C ASN A 323 3.38 4.57 -14.56
N SER A 324 3.68 3.54 -15.32
CA SER A 324 5.01 2.89 -15.33
C SER A 324 6.17 3.81 -15.76
N ASN A 325 5.89 4.95 -16.39
CA ASN A 325 6.89 5.96 -16.77
C ASN A 325 7.09 7.03 -15.67
N GLY A 326 6.28 7.01 -14.62
CA GLY A 326 6.29 8.02 -13.56
C GLY A 326 5.41 9.24 -13.86
N ASP A 327 4.61 9.21 -14.94
CA ASP A 327 3.68 10.29 -15.26
C ASP A 327 2.40 10.15 -14.44
N GLU A 328 1.83 11.30 -14.07
CA GLU A 328 0.53 11.38 -13.41
C GLU A 328 -0.60 11.19 -14.41
N CYS A 329 -1.57 10.35 -14.05
CA CYS A 329 -2.81 10.13 -14.79
C CYS A 329 -4.02 10.28 -13.87
N ASN A 330 -5.01 11.08 -14.27
CA ASN A 330 -6.15 11.44 -13.39
C ASN A 330 -7.48 10.76 -13.78
N TYR A 331 -7.47 9.93 -14.80
CA TYR A 331 -8.68 9.35 -15.42
C TYR A 331 -8.70 7.82 -15.41
N GLN A 332 -7.87 7.18 -14.60
CA GLN A 332 -7.87 5.73 -14.58
C GLN A 332 -8.97 5.19 -13.70
N GLN A 333 -9.83 4.35 -14.25
CA GLN A 333 -10.91 3.73 -13.51
C GLN A 333 -10.38 2.87 -12.36
N ILE A 334 -10.99 3.04 -11.19
CA ILE A 334 -10.64 2.31 -9.97
C ILE A 334 -11.41 1.00 -9.84
N ALA A 335 -12.43 0.84 -10.65
CA ALA A 335 -13.20 -0.38 -10.67
C ALA A 335 -12.30 -1.50 -11.07
N ALA A 336 -11.88 -2.20 -10.04
CA ALA A 336 -11.20 -3.45 -10.17
C ALA A 336 -9.92 -3.46 -11.01
N SER A 337 -9.30 -2.36 -11.28
CA SER A 337 -7.91 -2.40 -11.57
C SER A 337 -7.17 -2.61 -10.25
N VAL A 338 -6.48 -3.69 -10.21
CA VAL A 338 -5.60 -4.09 -9.14
C VAL A 338 -4.28 -3.40 -9.42
N ASP A 339 -4.02 -2.27 -8.79
CA ASP A 339 -2.72 -1.59 -8.90
C ASP A 339 -2.08 -1.41 -7.53
#